data_0cb67680c4b815fb0b4f810d2f329668
#
_entry.id   0cb67680c4b815fb0b4f810d2f329668
#
_cell.length_a   1.000
_cell.length_b   1.000
_cell.length_c   1.000
_cell.angle_alpha   90.00
_cell.angle_beta   90.00
_cell.angle_gamma   90.00
#
_symmetry.space_group_name_H-M   'P 1'
#
loop_
_entity.id
_entity.type
_entity.pdbx_description
1 polymer ?
#
loop_
_entity_poly.entity_id
_entity_poly.type
_entity_poly.pdbx_seq_one_letter_code
_entity_poly.pdbx_strand_id
1 'polypeptide(L)'
;MKQTLIFGLFFISNLFFSQQTDSLEVSITNPDLQDSIVVNTKNSIGRQLVVDGKQIFNNIAHSYASPFSWKKDNWIDVGGVALGTVLLYSVDHDTSKYFMDQREKVPSVVRKFGDYFGGPQNNYGITSLVYLTGLFTKNDKIRDTGVLMISSATTAGLIQTLSKTLVGRARPGTGEGKFHFKPFSGEPAYRSFPSGHTVLVATTMFSLAKQFSNPWVKAGIYTIGAITPLSRVWDGAHFFSDVFLSAAISYFVVEGTYKYMNKNQIKKEGKNKIAWKLSMSPNMLGLNGVF
;
A
#
# COMPACT_ATOMS: atom_id res chain seq x y z
N MET A 1 -8.54 -2.90 29.26
CA MET A 1 -8.14 -3.00 27.83
C MET A 1 -9.03 -2.20 26.87
N LYS A 2 -9.71 -1.12 27.28
CA LYS A 2 -10.64 -0.36 26.39
C LYS A 2 -10.24 1.09 26.11
N GLN A 3 -9.08 1.56 26.57
CA GLN A 3 -8.71 2.99 26.43
C GLN A 3 -7.65 3.31 25.37
N THR A 4 -7.05 2.31 24.72
CA THR A 4 -5.92 2.54 23.79
C THR A 4 -6.35 2.79 22.35
N LEU A 5 -7.62 2.57 22.00
CA LEU A 5 -8.12 2.76 20.63
C LEU A 5 -8.43 4.22 20.28
N ILE A 6 -8.63 5.08 21.30
CA ILE A 6 -9.11 6.46 21.10
C ILE A 6 -7.98 7.41 20.69
N PHE A 7 -6.74 7.17 21.11
CA PHE A 7 -5.62 8.06 20.80
C PHE A 7 -5.16 8.02 19.33
N GLY A 8 -5.32 6.88 18.65
CA GLY A 8 -4.98 6.75 17.22
C GLY A 8 -5.94 7.47 16.29
N LEU A 9 -7.21 7.56 16.67
CA LEU A 9 -8.26 8.20 15.86
C LEU A 9 -8.17 9.74 15.89
N PHE A 10 -7.67 10.32 17.00
CA PHE A 10 -7.57 11.77 17.13
C PHE A 10 -6.44 12.40 16.31
N PHE A 11 -5.37 11.65 16.04
CA PHE A 11 -4.25 12.15 15.23
C PHE A 11 -4.54 12.14 13.73
N ILE A 12 -5.37 11.20 13.27
CA ILE A 12 -5.74 11.07 11.85
C ILE A 12 -6.77 12.12 11.45
N SER A 13 -7.70 12.47 12.35
CA SER A 13 -8.76 13.43 12.06
C SER A 13 -8.27 14.86 11.81
N ASN A 14 -7.17 15.28 12.45
CA ASN A 14 -6.65 16.65 12.29
C ASN A 14 -5.79 16.86 11.03
N LEU A 15 -5.35 15.79 10.35
CA LEU A 15 -4.55 15.90 9.13
C LEU A 15 -5.39 16.08 7.85
N PHE A 16 -6.72 15.89 7.93
CA PHE A 16 -7.60 15.88 6.76
C PHE A 16 -8.57 17.08 6.67
N PHE A 17 -8.60 17.97 7.67
CA PHE A 17 -9.60 19.05 7.74
C PHE A 17 -9.19 20.35 7.04
N SER A 18 -8.07 20.40 6.33
CA SER A 18 -7.64 21.58 5.59
C SER A 18 -7.76 21.39 4.09
N GLN A 19 -8.99 21.35 3.56
CA GLN A 19 -9.24 21.74 2.16
C GLN A 19 -10.68 22.22 1.99
N GLN A 20 -10.75 23.46 1.55
CA GLN A 20 -11.89 24.26 1.24
C GLN A 20 -12.76 23.61 0.15
N THR A 21 -14.04 23.44 0.42
CA THR A 21 -15.05 23.02 -0.57
C THR A 21 -15.44 24.23 -1.39
N ASP A 22 -14.98 24.31 -2.63
CA ASP A 22 -15.60 25.16 -3.64
C ASP A 22 -16.90 24.48 -4.11
N SER A 23 -18.00 24.95 -3.57
CA SER A 23 -19.34 24.63 -4.07
C SER A 23 -19.65 25.54 -5.27
N LEU A 24 -19.60 24.97 -6.47
CA LEU A 24 -20.17 25.61 -7.65
C LEU A 24 -21.70 25.53 -7.57
N GLU A 25 -22.34 26.60 -7.16
CA GLU A 25 -23.77 26.80 -7.39
C GLU A 25 -23.99 27.08 -8.88
N VAL A 26 -24.58 26.12 -9.59
CA VAL A 26 -25.10 26.33 -10.94
C VAL A 26 -26.55 26.75 -10.84
N SER A 27 -26.81 28.06 -11.02
CA SER A 27 -28.14 28.58 -11.19
C SER A 27 -28.64 28.23 -12.59
N ILE A 28 -29.62 27.34 -12.71
CA ILE A 28 -30.31 27.04 -13.98
C ILE A 28 -31.56 27.90 -14.09
N THR A 29 -31.50 28.92 -14.92
CA THR A 29 -32.67 29.64 -15.40
C THR A 29 -32.79 29.42 -16.90
N ASN A 30 -33.51 28.36 -17.30
CA ASN A 30 -34.17 28.32 -18.63
C ASN A 30 -35.20 27.17 -18.66
N PRO A 31 -36.52 27.50 -18.89
CA PRO A 31 -37.61 26.53 -18.83
C PRO A 31 -37.82 25.68 -20.09
N ASP A 32 -37.06 25.82 -21.17
CA ASP A 32 -37.35 25.21 -22.47
C ASP A 32 -36.43 24.06 -22.90
N LEU A 33 -35.77 23.38 -21.95
CA LEU A 33 -35.00 22.17 -22.25
C LEU A 33 -35.52 20.95 -21.49
N GLN A 34 -36.76 20.58 -21.79
CA GLN A 34 -37.30 19.26 -21.47
C GLN A 34 -36.85 18.31 -22.58
N ASP A 35 -35.69 17.67 -22.45
CA ASP A 35 -35.31 16.37 -22.99
C ASP A 35 -33.78 16.16 -23.03
N SER A 36 -33.15 16.32 -21.90
CA SER A 36 -31.98 15.50 -21.60
C SER A 36 -31.77 15.55 -20.10
N ILE A 37 -32.55 14.76 -19.35
CA ILE A 37 -32.14 14.38 -18.01
C ILE A 37 -30.87 13.55 -18.18
N VAL A 38 -29.72 14.22 -18.21
CA VAL A 38 -28.47 13.56 -17.85
C VAL A 38 -28.67 13.18 -16.40
N VAL A 39 -29.22 11.99 -16.18
CA VAL A 39 -29.22 11.34 -14.89
C VAL A 39 -27.74 11.21 -14.55
N ASN A 40 -27.23 12.24 -13.86
CA ASN A 40 -25.98 12.15 -13.14
C ASN A 40 -26.23 11.08 -12.07
N THR A 41 -26.11 9.82 -12.46
CA THR A 41 -26.18 8.69 -11.55
C THR A 41 -25.02 8.86 -10.60
N LYS A 42 -25.28 9.62 -9.50
CA LYS A 42 -24.40 9.64 -8.33
C LYS A 42 -24.02 8.18 -8.11
N ASN A 43 -22.75 7.83 -8.32
CA ASN A 43 -22.29 6.46 -8.18
C ASN A 43 -22.73 5.96 -6.82
N SER A 44 -23.65 5.00 -6.81
CA SER A 44 -24.08 4.38 -5.55
C SER A 44 -22.84 3.71 -4.92
N ILE A 45 -22.75 3.70 -3.60
CA ILE A 45 -21.66 3.05 -2.86
C ILE A 45 -21.42 1.63 -3.39
N GLY A 46 -22.48 0.87 -3.67
CA GLY A 46 -22.39 -0.48 -4.22
C GLY A 46 -21.70 -0.51 -5.60
N ARG A 47 -22.00 0.43 -6.49
CA ARG A 47 -21.32 0.51 -7.80
C ARG A 47 -19.84 0.87 -7.62
N GLN A 48 -19.53 1.78 -6.70
CA GLN A 48 -18.15 2.16 -6.40
C GLN A 48 -17.34 0.99 -5.87
N LEU A 49 -17.90 0.19 -4.95
CA LEU A 49 -17.26 -1.04 -4.45
C LEU A 49 -16.91 -2.01 -5.58
N VAL A 50 -17.80 -2.20 -6.56
CA VAL A 50 -17.52 -3.07 -7.72
C VAL A 50 -16.39 -2.50 -8.59
N VAL A 51 -16.36 -1.18 -8.81
CA VAL A 51 -15.31 -0.50 -9.57
C VAL A 51 -13.96 -0.65 -8.86
N ASP A 52 -13.93 -0.38 -7.56
CA ASP A 52 -12.71 -0.47 -6.74
C ASP A 52 -12.23 -1.91 -6.63
N GLY A 53 -13.13 -2.89 -6.48
CA GLY A 53 -12.80 -4.31 -6.49
C GLY A 53 -12.14 -4.76 -7.80
N LYS A 54 -12.68 -4.31 -8.95
CA LYS A 54 -12.05 -4.55 -10.26
C LYS A 54 -10.68 -3.88 -10.36
N GLN A 55 -10.54 -2.68 -9.82
CA GLN A 55 -9.27 -1.96 -9.82
C GLN A 55 -8.22 -2.69 -8.96
N ILE A 56 -8.59 -3.15 -7.76
CA ILE A 56 -7.72 -3.95 -6.88
C ILE A 56 -7.26 -5.21 -7.61
N PHE A 57 -8.17 -5.95 -8.22
CA PHE A 57 -7.84 -7.16 -8.99
C PHE A 57 -6.86 -6.85 -10.14
N ASN A 58 -7.14 -5.81 -10.92
CA ASN A 58 -6.26 -5.40 -12.03
C ASN A 58 -4.89 -4.94 -11.55
N ASN A 59 -4.80 -4.25 -10.42
CA ASN A 59 -3.54 -3.84 -9.80
C ASN A 59 -2.70 -5.06 -9.41
N ILE A 60 -3.31 -6.05 -8.76
CA ILE A 60 -2.66 -7.30 -8.37
C ILE A 60 -2.19 -8.07 -9.59
N ALA A 61 -3.07 -8.28 -10.58
CA ALA A 61 -2.74 -8.97 -11.81
C ALA A 61 -1.60 -8.28 -12.58
N HIS A 62 -1.64 -6.94 -12.68
CA HIS A 62 -0.57 -6.17 -13.29
C HIS A 62 0.75 -6.34 -12.54
N SER A 63 0.75 -6.32 -11.22
CA SER A 63 1.96 -6.45 -10.41
C SER A 63 2.66 -7.80 -10.65
N TYR A 64 1.89 -8.89 -10.80
CA TYR A 64 2.46 -10.21 -11.15
C TYR A 64 2.84 -10.36 -12.62
N ALA A 65 2.18 -9.65 -13.52
CA ALA A 65 2.52 -9.66 -14.93
C ALA A 65 3.69 -8.72 -15.28
N SER A 66 3.95 -7.70 -14.46
CA SER A 66 4.94 -6.66 -14.75
C SER A 66 6.38 -7.18 -14.95
N PRO A 67 6.87 -8.22 -14.23
CA PRO A 67 8.21 -8.76 -14.45
C PRO A 67 8.49 -9.21 -15.89
N PHE A 68 7.47 -9.68 -16.62
CA PHE A 68 7.61 -10.10 -18.01
C PHE A 68 7.83 -8.95 -19.00
N SER A 69 7.62 -7.71 -18.54
CA SER A 69 7.81 -6.48 -19.32
C SER A 69 8.92 -5.58 -18.78
N TRP A 70 9.69 -6.04 -17.82
CA TRP A 70 10.76 -5.28 -17.19
C TRP A 70 11.89 -4.98 -18.18
N LYS A 71 12.40 -3.76 -18.09
CA LYS A 71 13.59 -3.31 -18.82
C LYS A 71 14.85 -3.55 -17.99
N LYS A 72 16.01 -3.30 -18.60
CA LYS A 72 17.35 -3.46 -17.98
C LYS A 72 17.43 -2.80 -16.59
N ASP A 73 16.93 -1.57 -16.45
CA ASP A 73 17.01 -0.82 -15.19
C ASP A 73 16.26 -1.53 -14.05
N ASN A 74 15.09 -2.10 -14.33
CA ASN A 74 14.34 -2.87 -13.33
C ASN A 74 15.13 -4.11 -12.86
N TRP A 75 15.83 -4.79 -13.76
CA TRP A 75 16.66 -5.93 -13.41
C TRP A 75 17.91 -5.52 -12.63
N ILE A 76 18.47 -4.33 -12.89
CA ILE A 76 19.56 -3.74 -12.09
C ILE A 76 19.08 -3.49 -10.67
N ASP A 77 17.87 -2.91 -10.49
CA ASP A 77 17.28 -2.67 -9.17
C ASP A 77 17.09 -3.99 -8.40
N VAL A 78 16.55 -5.02 -9.05
CA VAL A 78 16.40 -6.37 -8.45
C VAL A 78 17.76 -6.96 -8.08
N GLY A 79 18.76 -6.85 -8.96
CA GLY A 79 20.11 -7.27 -8.69
C GLY A 79 20.74 -6.55 -7.49
N GLY A 80 20.51 -5.24 -7.38
CA GLY A 80 20.93 -4.43 -6.24
C GLY A 80 20.31 -4.89 -4.92
N VAL A 81 18.99 -5.17 -4.92
CA VAL A 81 18.30 -5.72 -3.74
C VAL A 81 18.82 -7.11 -3.39
N ALA A 82 19.02 -7.98 -4.37
CA ALA A 82 19.56 -9.31 -4.13
C ALA A 82 20.97 -9.24 -3.52
N LEU A 83 21.84 -8.41 -4.08
CA LEU A 83 23.19 -8.18 -3.54
C LEU A 83 23.14 -7.60 -2.12
N GLY A 84 22.32 -6.58 -1.88
CA GLY A 84 22.12 -5.99 -0.55
C GLY A 84 21.63 -7.03 0.47
N THR A 85 20.68 -7.89 0.06
CA THR A 85 20.19 -8.98 0.91
C THR A 85 21.30 -9.98 1.26
N VAL A 86 22.13 -10.38 0.29
CA VAL A 86 23.27 -11.28 0.50
C VAL A 86 24.33 -10.66 1.41
N LEU A 87 24.63 -9.38 1.24
CA LEU A 87 25.58 -8.65 2.09
C LEU A 87 25.06 -8.59 3.55
N LEU A 88 23.78 -8.27 3.73
CA LEU A 88 23.17 -8.26 5.07
C LEU A 88 23.10 -9.68 5.67
N TYR A 89 22.84 -10.69 4.85
CA TYR A 89 22.85 -12.08 5.28
C TYR A 89 24.21 -12.50 5.84
N SER A 90 25.30 -11.98 5.30
CA SER A 90 26.66 -12.29 5.80
C SER A 90 26.86 -11.86 7.26
N VAL A 91 26.24 -10.75 7.67
CA VAL A 91 26.34 -10.18 9.03
C VAL A 91 25.14 -10.49 9.94
N ASP A 92 24.15 -11.27 9.47
CA ASP A 92 22.92 -11.57 10.20
C ASP A 92 23.14 -12.18 11.59
N HIS A 93 24.17 -13.03 11.75
CA HIS A 93 24.46 -13.64 13.04
C HIS A 93 24.83 -12.60 14.09
N ASP A 94 25.75 -11.71 13.77
CA ASP A 94 26.27 -10.71 14.70
C ASP A 94 25.25 -9.61 14.95
N THR A 95 24.56 -9.17 13.90
CA THR A 95 23.50 -8.16 14.01
C THR A 95 22.31 -8.68 14.82
N SER A 96 21.88 -9.93 14.62
CA SER A 96 20.76 -10.49 15.39
C SER A 96 21.10 -10.62 16.86
N LYS A 97 22.31 -11.08 17.19
CA LYS A 97 22.79 -11.14 18.57
C LYS A 97 22.81 -9.75 19.21
N TYR A 98 23.44 -8.78 18.54
CA TYR A 98 23.49 -7.39 19.03
C TYR A 98 22.10 -6.83 19.33
N PHE A 99 21.15 -6.95 18.40
CA PHE A 99 19.81 -6.42 18.60
C PHE A 99 19.04 -7.18 19.70
N MET A 100 19.15 -8.50 19.78
CA MET A 100 18.50 -9.28 20.85
C MET A 100 19.06 -8.90 22.23
N ASP A 101 20.36 -8.64 22.34
CA ASP A 101 20.99 -8.17 23.60
C ASP A 101 20.52 -6.76 24.03
N GLN A 102 20.08 -5.94 23.05
CA GLN A 102 19.49 -4.63 23.35
C GLN A 102 18.00 -4.69 23.74
N ARG A 103 17.37 -5.84 23.59
CA ARG A 103 15.92 -6.00 23.76
C ARG A 103 15.39 -5.43 25.07
N GLU A 104 16.05 -5.72 26.16
CA GLU A 104 15.61 -5.27 27.51
C GLU A 104 15.85 -3.76 27.73
N LYS A 105 16.74 -3.12 26.96
CA LYS A 105 17.00 -1.69 27.02
C LYS A 105 15.96 -0.88 26.23
N VAL A 106 15.24 -1.53 25.30
CA VAL A 106 14.18 -0.86 24.52
C VAL A 106 12.87 -0.89 25.31
N PRO A 107 12.22 0.27 25.52
CA PRO A 107 10.95 0.32 26.23
C PRO A 107 9.92 -0.65 25.64
N SER A 108 9.28 -1.43 26.52
CA SER A 108 8.32 -2.45 26.10
C SER A 108 7.16 -1.88 25.28
N VAL A 109 6.78 -0.62 25.52
CA VAL A 109 5.73 0.07 24.74
C VAL A 109 6.13 0.22 23.26
N VAL A 110 7.40 0.50 22.96
CA VAL A 110 7.91 0.64 21.60
C VAL A 110 7.88 -0.72 20.89
N ARG A 111 8.38 -1.77 21.54
CA ARG A 111 8.37 -3.14 20.98
C ARG A 111 6.95 -3.65 20.74
N LYS A 112 6.07 -3.49 21.73
CA LYS A 112 4.64 -3.85 21.61
C LYS A 112 3.92 -3.05 20.54
N PHE A 113 4.22 -1.76 20.40
CA PHE A 113 3.68 -0.94 19.30
C PHE A 113 4.08 -1.51 17.94
N GLY A 114 5.37 -1.84 17.75
CA GLY A 114 5.86 -2.40 16.50
C GLY A 114 5.23 -3.76 16.16
N ASP A 115 5.07 -4.63 17.15
CA ASP A 115 4.39 -5.93 16.98
C ASP A 115 2.90 -5.75 16.64
N TYR A 116 2.20 -4.90 17.41
CA TYR A 116 0.78 -4.63 17.22
C TYR A 116 0.51 -4.01 15.85
N PHE A 117 1.29 -2.99 15.46
CA PHE A 117 1.10 -2.25 14.22
C PHE A 117 1.39 -3.09 12.97
N GLY A 118 2.37 -4.00 13.06
CA GLY A 118 2.71 -4.96 12.00
C GLY A 118 1.85 -6.23 12.01
N GLY A 119 1.05 -6.44 13.04
CA GLY A 119 0.16 -7.60 13.13
C GLY A 119 -0.90 -7.60 12.02
N PRO A 120 -1.16 -8.74 11.34
CA PRO A 120 -2.06 -8.78 10.19
C PRO A 120 -3.45 -8.19 10.49
N GLN A 121 -4.06 -8.56 11.61
CA GLN A 121 -5.39 -8.11 11.99
C GLN A 121 -5.47 -6.59 12.13
N ASN A 122 -4.46 -5.98 12.78
CA ASN A 122 -4.43 -4.54 13.02
C ASN A 122 -4.11 -3.77 11.73
N ASN A 123 -3.17 -4.26 10.94
CA ASN A 123 -2.80 -3.61 9.68
C ASN A 123 -3.93 -3.67 8.67
N TYR A 124 -4.61 -4.80 8.51
CA TYR A 124 -5.80 -4.90 7.66
C TYR A 124 -6.96 -4.04 8.19
N GLY A 125 -7.10 -3.92 9.51
CA GLY A 125 -8.07 -3.02 10.14
C GLY A 125 -7.81 -1.56 9.76
N ILE A 126 -6.56 -1.09 9.86
CA ILE A 126 -6.16 0.27 9.47
C ILE A 126 -6.39 0.50 7.97
N THR A 127 -5.97 -0.43 7.14
CA THR A 127 -6.14 -0.34 5.68
C THR A 127 -7.61 -0.27 5.29
N SER A 128 -8.46 -1.10 5.90
CA SER A 128 -9.90 -1.07 5.70
C SER A 128 -10.52 0.24 6.16
N LEU A 129 -10.08 0.78 7.30
CA LEU A 129 -10.55 2.06 7.80
C LEU A 129 -10.24 3.20 6.84
N VAL A 130 -9.04 3.27 6.29
CA VAL A 130 -8.65 4.28 5.29
C VAL A 130 -9.55 4.17 4.06
N TYR A 131 -9.74 2.96 3.53
CA TYR A 131 -10.60 2.73 2.37
C TYR A 131 -12.04 3.15 2.62
N LEU A 132 -12.64 2.67 3.72
CA LEU A 132 -14.02 2.97 4.08
C LEU A 132 -14.23 4.46 4.36
N THR A 133 -13.27 5.12 5.02
CA THR A 133 -13.32 6.57 5.21
C THR A 133 -13.40 7.29 3.86
N GLY A 134 -12.55 6.97 2.91
CA GLY A 134 -12.59 7.56 1.57
C GLY A 134 -13.90 7.27 0.83
N LEU A 135 -14.43 6.05 0.97
CA LEU A 135 -15.67 5.62 0.34
C LEU A 135 -16.89 6.40 0.90
N PHE A 136 -17.02 6.48 2.21
CA PHE A 136 -18.19 7.12 2.86
C PHE A 136 -18.12 8.66 2.81
N THR A 137 -16.91 9.23 2.91
CA THR A 137 -16.71 10.70 2.77
C THR A 137 -16.70 11.14 1.31
N LYS A 138 -16.75 10.20 0.34
CA LYS A 138 -16.63 10.46 -1.10
C LYS A 138 -15.33 11.18 -1.47
N ASN A 139 -14.29 10.98 -0.68
CA ASN A 139 -12.98 11.54 -0.94
C ASN A 139 -12.16 10.54 -1.77
N ASP A 140 -12.02 10.83 -3.07
CA ASP A 140 -11.33 9.95 -4.01
C ASP A 140 -9.87 9.74 -3.63
N LYS A 141 -9.18 10.76 -3.13
CA LYS A 141 -7.78 10.66 -2.73
C LYS A 141 -7.58 9.68 -1.58
N ILE A 142 -8.43 9.74 -0.56
CA ILE A 142 -8.37 8.81 0.60
C ILE A 142 -8.76 7.39 0.15
N ARG A 143 -9.81 7.25 -0.67
CA ARG A 143 -10.27 5.96 -1.21
C ARG A 143 -9.19 5.31 -2.05
N ASP A 144 -8.58 6.04 -2.99
CA ASP A 144 -7.54 5.52 -3.86
C ASP A 144 -6.27 5.15 -3.07
N THR A 145 -6.00 5.85 -1.95
CA THR A 145 -4.97 5.42 -0.99
C THR A 145 -5.30 4.05 -0.40
N GLY A 146 -6.55 3.85 0.03
CA GLY A 146 -7.02 2.55 0.53
C GLY A 146 -6.92 1.44 -0.53
N VAL A 147 -7.31 1.73 -1.78
CA VAL A 147 -7.15 0.81 -2.92
C VAL A 147 -5.68 0.45 -3.14
N LEU A 148 -4.77 1.44 -3.11
CA LEU A 148 -3.33 1.22 -3.23
C LEU A 148 -2.81 0.32 -2.09
N MET A 149 -3.20 0.61 -0.85
CA MET A 149 -2.79 -0.17 0.33
C MET A 149 -3.26 -1.63 0.24
N ILE A 150 -4.54 -1.86 -0.09
CA ILE A 150 -5.12 -3.21 -0.22
C ILE A 150 -4.40 -3.97 -1.34
N SER A 151 -4.26 -3.37 -2.53
CA SER A 151 -3.61 -4.01 -3.68
C SER A 151 -2.17 -4.38 -3.36
N SER A 152 -1.40 -3.45 -2.77
CA SER A 152 0.02 -3.64 -2.47
C SER A 152 0.24 -4.63 -1.34
N ALA A 153 -0.55 -4.56 -0.25
CA ALA A 153 -0.46 -5.50 0.85
C ALA A 153 -0.80 -6.93 0.41
N THR A 154 -1.82 -7.10 -0.44
CA THR A 154 -2.20 -8.40 -0.99
C THR A 154 -1.10 -8.95 -1.89
N THR A 155 -0.58 -8.14 -2.82
CA THR A 155 0.49 -8.56 -3.74
C THR A 155 1.76 -8.96 -2.98
N ALA A 156 2.28 -8.06 -2.13
CA ALA A 156 3.50 -8.32 -1.37
C ALA A 156 3.31 -9.44 -0.34
N GLY A 157 2.12 -9.55 0.26
CA GLY A 157 1.77 -10.59 1.21
C GLY A 157 1.75 -11.99 0.58
N LEU A 158 1.27 -12.14 -0.65
CA LEU A 158 1.31 -13.42 -1.38
C LEU A 158 2.76 -13.80 -1.73
N ILE A 159 3.58 -12.85 -2.23
CA ILE A 159 5.01 -13.08 -2.47
C ILE A 159 5.69 -13.54 -1.18
N GLN A 160 5.43 -12.84 -0.07
CA GLN A 160 5.98 -13.16 1.25
C GLN A 160 5.55 -14.55 1.73
N THR A 161 4.29 -14.92 1.59
CA THR A 161 3.77 -16.21 2.04
C THR A 161 4.36 -17.36 1.24
N LEU A 162 4.46 -17.23 -0.08
CA LEU A 162 5.10 -18.22 -0.95
C LEU A 162 6.58 -18.36 -0.62
N SER A 163 7.31 -17.25 -0.53
CA SER A 163 8.74 -17.26 -0.18
C SER A 163 9.00 -17.91 1.18
N LYS A 164 8.16 -17.59 2.18
CA LYS A 164 8.26 -18.14 3.52
C LYS A 164 8.08 -19.67 3.53
N THR A 165 7.14 -20.17 2.76
CA THR A 165 6.87 -21.60 2.64
C THR A 165 8.01 -22.32 1.89
N LEU A 166 8.50 -21.73 0.80
CA LEU A 166 9.56 -22.31 -0.03
C LEU A 166 10.92 -22.33 0.68
N VAL A 167 11.25 -21.26 1.45
CA VAL A 167 12.55 -21.12 2.08
C VAL A 167 12.62 -21.81 3.44
N GLY A 168 11.62 -21.65 4.30
CA GLY A 168 11.58 -22.28 5.61
C GLY A 168 12.77 -21.90 6.50
N ARG A 169 13.20 -20.63 6.53
CA ARG A 169 14.35 -20.18 7.32
C ARG A 169 14.04 -20.18 8.81
N ALA A 170 14.94 -20.72 9.64
CA ALA A 170 14.85 -20.64 11.10
C ALA A 170 14.92 -19.18 11.58
N ARG A 171 14.23 -18.88 12.68
CA ARG A 171 14.27 -17.56 13.32
C ARG A 171 15.53 -17.39 14.18
N PRO A 172 16.07 -16.15 14.33
CA PRO A 172 17.21 -15.92 15.24
C PRO A 172 16.97 -16.44 16.64
N GLY A 173 15.77 -16.24 17.19
CA GLY A 173 15.40 -16.64 18.56
C GLY A 173 15.36 -18.16 18.80
N THR A 174 15.47 -19.01 17.78
CA THR A 174 15.58 -20.47 17.95
C THR A 174 16.98 -20.93 18.35
N GLY A 175 17.99 -20.10 18.11
CA GLY A 175 19.39 -20.47 18.34
C GLY A 175 20.01 -21.39 17.28
N GLU A 176 19.25 -21.85 16.27
CA GLU A 176 19.73 -22.80 15.23
C GLU A 176 20.67 -22.14 14.21
N GLY A 177 20.77 -20.80 14.21
CA GLY A 177 21.66 -20.05 13.35
C GLY A 177 21.06 -19.71 11.98
N LYS A 178 21.78 -18.85 11.25
CA LYS A 178 21.28 -18.24 10.00
C LYS A 178 21.22 -19.21 8.80
N PHE A 179 21.91 -20.34 8.86
CA PHE A 179 21.99 -21.33 7.78
C PHE A 179 21.04 -22.51 7.95
N HIS A 180 20.16 -22.47 8.93
CA HIS A 180 19.22 -23.55 9.16
C HIS A 180 17.90 -23.28 8.40
N PHE A 181 17.54 -24.23 7.52
CA PHE A 181 16.37 -24.13 6.65
C PHE A 181 15.55 -25.42 6.72
N LYS A 182 14.24 -25.30 6.79
CA LYS A 182 13.27 -26.40 6.73
C LYS A 182 12.13 -26.01 5.76
N PRO A 183 12.35 -26.12 4.45
CA PRO A 183 11.35 -25.79 3.44
C PRO A 183 10.04 -26.53 3.69
N PHE A 184 8.92 -25.89 3.38
CA PHE A 184 7.56 -26.39 3.56
C PHE A 184 7.18 -26.70 5.02
N SER A 185 7.97 -26.29 6.03
CA SER A 185 7.60 -26.44 7.42
C SER A 185 6.39 -25.60 7.78
N GLY A 186 5.44 -26.21 8.51
CA GLY A 186 4.31 -25.50 9.14
C GLY A 186 4.67 -24.83 10.47
N GLU A 187 5.86 -25.11 11.02
CA GLU A 187 6.28 -24.64 12.34
C GLU A 187 6.61 -23.13 12.31
N PRO A 188 6.11 -22.34 13.26
CA PRO A 188 6.41 -20.90 13.35
C PRO A 188 7.92 -20.59 13.47
N ALA A 189 8.70 -21.52 14.03
CA ALA A 189 10.15 -21.41 14.17
C ALA A 189 10.88 -21.25 12.82
N TYR A 190 10.36 -21.85 11.75
CA TYR A 190 10.95 -21.85 10.40
C TYR A 190 10.26 -20.86 9.43
N ARG A 191 9.69 -19.81 9.97
CA ARG A 191 8.99 -18.80 9.19
C ARG A 191 9.63 -17.42 9.29
N SER A 192 11.00 -17.38 9.26
CA SER A 192 11.74 -16.12 9.36
C SER A 192 11.70 -15.32 8.05
N PHE A 193 12.01 -15.91 6.91
CA PHE A 193 12.25 -15.21 5.64
C PHE A 193 11.06 -15.28 4.69
N PRO A 194 10.63 -14.15 4.14
CA PRO A 194 10.84 -12.78 4.59
C PRO A 194 9.85 -12.37 5.71
N SER A 195 10.04 -11.19 6.31
CA SER A 195 9.25 -10.71 7.45
C SER A 195 7.85 -10.24 7.05
N GLY A 196 6.80 -10.92 7.54
CA GLY A 196 5.40 -10.55 7.25
C GLY A 196 4.96 -9.23 7.88
N HIS A 197 5.34 -8.96 9.13
CA HIS A 197 5.05 -7.69 9.81
C HIS A 197 5.67 -6.52 9.07
N THR A 198 6.90 -6.68 8.59
CA THR A 198 7.58 -5.64 7.79
C THR A 198 6.88 -5.41 6.45
N VAL A 199 6.47 -6.48 5.75
CA VAL A 199 5.72 -6.33 4.49
C VAL A 199 4.46 -5.49 4.69
N LEU A 200 3.65 -5.81 5.69
CA LEU A 200 2.40 -5.11 5.95
C LEU A 200 2.61 -3.64 6.30
N VAL A 201 3.53 -3.35 7.22
CA VAL A 201 3.80 -1.96 7.61
C VAL A 201 4.46 -1.18 6.49
N ALA A 202 5.43 -1.76 5.79
CA ALA A 202 6.11 -1.09 4.70
C ALA A 202 5.15 -0.74 3.55
N THR A 203 4.26 -1.65 3.15
CA THR A 203 3.23 -1.35 2.13
C THR A 203 2.31 -0.23 2.59
N THR A 204 1.89 -0.22 3.86
CA THR A 204 1.07 0.85 4.45
C THR A 204 1.80 2.19 4.43
N MET A 205 3.04 2.25 4.94
CA MET A 205 3.81 3.48 5.04
C MET A 205 4.23 4.05 3.68
N PHE A 206 4.67 3.20 2.74
CA PHE A 206 4.99 3.64 1.40
C PHE A 206 3.75 4.16 0.65
N SER A 207 2.59 3.50 0.80
CA SER A 207 1.34 3.96 0.19
C SER A 207 0.90 5.30 0.78
N LEU A 208 0.96 5.44 2.11
CA LEU A 208 0.58 6.67 2.79
C LEU A 208 1.53 7.82 2.40
N ALA A 209 2.83 7.58 2.33
CA ALA A 209 3.82 8.59 1.96
C ALA A 209 3.62 9.15 0.54
N LYS A 210 2.97 8.41 -0.38
CA LYS A 210 2.61 8.89 -1.73
C LYS A 210 1.60 10.03 -1.70
N GLN A 211 0.85 10.20 -0.61
CA GLN A 211 -0.17 11.23 -0.49
C GLN A 211 0.39 12.61 -0.12
N PHE A 212 1.65 12.68 0.29
CA PHE A 212 2.30 13.90 0.75
C PHE A 212 3.46 14.30 -0.17
N SER A 213 3.57 15.60 -0.45
CA SER A 213 4.73 16.17 -1.16
C SER A 213 5.84 16.56 -0.18
N ASN A 214 5.49 16.96 1.04
CA ASN A 214 6.44 17.43 2.06
C ASN A 214 7.38 16.30 2.52
N PRO A 215 8.73 16.46 2.37
CA PRO A 215 9.70 15.45 2.72
C PRO A 215 9.75 15.16 4.23
N TRP A 216 9.49 16.13 5.07
CA TRP A 216 9.50 15.95 6.53
C TRP A 216 8.32 15.09 7.00
N VAL A 217 7.14 15.25 6.37
CA VAL A 217 5.98 14.38 6.64
C VAL A 217 6.31 12.95 6.22
N LYS A 218 6.91 12.76 5.05
CA LYS A 218 7.37 11.42 4.61
C LYS A 218 8.38 10.82 5.56
N ALA A 219 9.37 11.60 6.00
CA ALA A 219 10.36 11.15 6.98
C ALA A 219 9.70 10.70 8.28
N GLY A 220 8.73 11.46 8.81
CA GLY A 220 7.95 11.08 9.98
C GLY A 220 7.21 9.75 9.79
N ILE A 221 6.53 9.58 8.65
CA ILE A 221 5.84 8.32 8.29
C ILE A 221 6.83 7.15 8.29
N TYR A 222 7.98 7.29 7.64
CA TYR A 222 8.98 6.23 7.56
C TYR A 222 9.61 5.92 8.92
N THR A 223 9.85 6.93 9.76
CA THR A 223 10.37 6.74 11.12
C THR A 223 9.40 5.93 11.98
N ILE A 224 8.11 6.25 11.96
CA ILE A 224 7.09 5.49 12.67
C ILE A 224 7.00 4.06 12.11
N GLY A 225 7.02 3.91 10.78
CA GLY A 225 7.00 2.62 10.12
C GLY A 225 8.20 1.74 10.46
N ALA A 226 9.39 2.33 10.67
CA ALA A 226 10.61 1.61 11.01
C ALA A 226 10.57 0.95 12.40
N ILE A 227 9.69 1.36 13.28
CA ILE A 227 9.55 0.74 14.62
C ILE A 227 9.16 -0.74 14.50
N THR A 228 8.27 -1.09 13.57
CA THR A 228 7.85 -2.49 13.37
C THR A 228 9.00 -3.41 12.96
N PRO A 229 9.73 -3.15 11.85
CA PRO A 229 10.86 -3.99 11.48
C PRO A 229 11.91 -4.09 12.60
N LEU A 230 12.22 -3.00 13.30
CA LEU A 230 13.15 -3.01 14.42
C LEU A 230 12.62 -3.88 15.57
N SER A 231 11.34 -3.79 15.90
CA SER A 231 10.76 -4.65 16.94
C SER A 231 10.94 -6.14 16.63
N ARG A 232 10.85 -6.51 15.35
CA ARG A 232 11.03 -7.92 14.94
C ARG A 232 12.46 -8.41 15.10
N VAL A 233 13.44 -7.53 14.89
CA VAL A 233 14.85 -7.86 15.08
C VAL A 233 15.18 -7.95 16.58
N TRP A 234 14.72 -6.99 17.40
CA TRP A 234 14.89 -7.04 18.87
C TRP A 234 14.28 -8.30 19.50
N ASP A 235 13.11 -8.72 19.01
CA ASP A 235 12.44 -9.92 19.54
C ASP A 235 12.99 -11.24 18.98
N GLY A 236 14.05 -11.22 18.17
CA GLY A 236 14.62 -12.40 17.55
C GLY A 236 13.67 -13.14 16.61
N ALA A 237 12.63 -12.46 16.13
CA ALA A 237 11.65 -13.03 15.21
C ALA A 237 12.15 -13.09 13.76
N HIS A 238 13.03 -12.18 13.37
CA HIS A 238 13.56 -12.03 12.02
C HIS A 238 15.00 -11.56 12.04
N PHE A 239 15.80 -12.01 11.06
CA PHE A 239 17.11 -11.44 10.77
C PHE A 239 16.98 -10.09 10.07
N PHE A 240 18.06 -9.32 10.07
CA PHE A 240 18.08 -8.00 9.43
C PHE A 240 17.90 -8.10 7.92
N SER A 241 18.49 -9.13 7.29
CA SER A 241 18.29 -9.43 5.87
C SER A 241 16.83 -9.74 5.51
N ASP A 242 16.09 -10.44 6.39
CA ASP A 242 14.66 -10.76 6.20
C ASP A 242 13.81 -9.48 6.16
N VAL A 243 14.14 -8.53 7.04
CA VAL A 243 13.47 -7.23 7.16
C VAL A 243 13.78 -6.35 5.96
N PHE A 244 15.05 -6.26 5.57
CA PHE A 244 15.48 -5.48 4.40
C PHE A 244 14.77 -5.95 3.13
N LEU A 245 14.79 -7.24 2.83
CA LEU A 245 14.12 -7.77 1.65
C LEU A 245 12.61 -7.50 1.67
N SER A 246 11.99 -7.64 2.85
CA SER A 246 10.56 -7.34 3.00
C SER A 246 10.22 -5.89 2.68
N ALA A 247 11.03 -4.95 3.17
CA ALA A 247 10.87 -3.54 2.88
C ALA A 247 11.11 -3.24 1.38
N ALA A 248 12.12 -3.84 0.78
CA ALA A 248 12.42 -3.68 -0.65
C ALA A 248 11.29 -4.22 -1.54
N ILE A 249 10.79 -5.43 -1.29
CA ILE A 249 9.63 -5.99 -2.00
C ILE A 249 8.44 -5.04 -1.89
N SER A 250 8.13 -4.58 -0.68
CA SER A 250 7.01 -3.67 -0.43
C SER A 250 7.15 -2.35 -1.18
N TYR A 251 8.36 -1.78 -1.23
CA TYR A 251 8.65 -0.56 -1.97
C TYR A 251 8.37 -0.72 -3.46
N PHE A 252 8.91 -1.77 -4.09
CA PHE A 252 8.71 -1.98 -5.53
C PHE A 252 7.25 -2.30 -5.87
N VAL A 253 6.56 -3.08 -5.04
CA VAL A 253 5.14 -3.37 -5.25
C VAL A 253 4.30 -2.09 -5.15
N VAL A 254 4.51 -1.26 -4.12
CA VAL A 254 3.78 0.01 -3.97
C VAL A 254 4.09 0.96 -5.13
N GLU A 255 5.37 1.11 -5.49
CA GLU A 255 5.79 2.00 -6.57
C GLU A 255 5.18 1.58 -7.92
N GLY A 256 5.26 0.30 -8.25
CA GLY A 256 4.69 -0.26 -9.48
C GLY A 256 3.16 -0.10 -9.53
N THR A 257 2.47 -0.44 -8.44
CA THR A 257 1.01 -0.30 -8.34
C THR A 257 0.58 1.16 -8.45
N TYR A 258 1.25 2.06 -7.76
CA TYR A 258 0.95 3.50 -7.80
C TYR A 258 1.12 4.08 -9.22
N LYS A 259 2.22 3.76 -9.89
CA LYS A 259 2.45 4.18 -11.29
C LYS A 259 1.37 3.64 -12.23
N TYR A 260 0.97 2.39 -12.05
CA TYR A 260 -0.09 1.78 -12.86
C TYR A 260 -1.45 2.45 -12.63
N MET A 261 -1.81 2.73 -11.38
CA MET A 261 -3.04 3.43 -11.02
C MET A 261 -3.10 4.84 -11.66
N ASN A 262 -2.05 5.63 -11.51
CA ASN A 262 -1.97 6.98 -12.06
C ASN A 262 -2.05 6.98 -13.60
N LYS A 263 -1.35 6.06 -14.27
CA LYS A 263 -1.44 5.93 -15.74
C LYS A 263 -2.87 5.65 -16.21
N ASN A 264 -3.62 4.84 -15.47
CA ASN A 264 -5.00 4.51 -15.81
C ASN A 264 -5.96 5.66 -15.52
N GLN A 265 -5.73 6.46 -14.49
CA GLN A 265 -6.50 7.68 -14.21
C GLN A 265 -6.32 8.71 -15.33
N ILE A 266 -5.09 9.01 -15.73
CA ILE A 266 -4.79 9.94 -16.84
C ILE A 266 -5.45 9.47 -18.13
N LYS A 267 -5.43 8.16 -18.44
CA LYS A 267 -6.10 7.61 -19.62
C LYS A 267 -7.64 7.78 -19.57
N LYS A 268 -8.25 7.65 -18.40
CA LYS A 268 -9.70 7.86 -18.23
C LYS A 268 -10.07 9.34 -18.43
N GLU A 269 -9.30 10.24 -17.83
CA GLU A 269 -9.51 11.69 -17.98
C GLU A 269 -9.32 12.15 -19.42
N GLY A 270 -8.30 11.65 -20.13
CA GLY A 270 -8.07 11.93 -21.54
C GLY A 270 -9.17 11.42 -22.48
N LYS A 271 -9.80 10.28 -22.14
CA LYS A 271 -10.95 9.77 -22.90
C LYS A 271 -12.24 10.58 -22.68
N ASN A 272 -12.39 11.21 -21.53
CA ASN A 272 -13.56 12.02 -21.20
C ASN A 272 -13.50 13.45 -21.78
N LYS A 273 -12.34 13.86 -22.29
CA LYS A 273 -12.13 15.21 -22.82
C LYS A 273 -12.49 15.38 -24.30
N ILE A 274 -12.77 14.32 -25.03
CA ILE A 274 -13.13 14.39 -26.45
C ILE A 274 -14.50 13.73 -26.65
N ALA A 275 -15.55 14.52 -26.64
CA ALA A 275 -16.89 14.07 -27.04
C ALA A 275 -17.23 14.68 -28.41
N TRP A 276 -17.38 13.82 -29.43
CA TRP A 276 -17.88 14.23 -30.74
C TRP A 276 -19.40 14.17 -30.72
N LYS A 277 -20.07 15.29 -30.95
CA LYS A 277 -21.53 15.36 -31.17
C LYS A 277 -21.80 15.57 -32.64
N LEU A 278 -22.50 14.60 -33.25
CA LEU A 278 -23.08 14.78 -34.57
C LEU A 278 -24.37 15.59 -34.41
N SER A 279 -24.43 16.77 -34.96
CA SER A 279 -25.67 17.60 -35.05
C SER A 279 -26.22 17.47 -36.45
N MET A 280 -27.48 17.07 -36.59
CA MET A 280 -28.22 17.01 -37.84
C MET A 280 -29.34 18.03 -37.77
N SER A 281 -29.37 18.94 -38.71
CA SER A 281 -30.52 19.79 -39.00
C SER A 281 -30.86 19.68 -40.50
N PRO A 282 -32.08 20.06 -40.92
CA PRO A 282 -32.56 19.81 -42.28
C PRO A 282 -31.64 20.27 -43.41
N ASN A 283 -30.74 21.22 -43.12
CA ASN A 283 -29.82 21.81 -44.10
C ASN A 283 -28.34 21.75 -43.69
N MET A 284 -27.99 21.05 -42.61
CA MET A 284 -26.61 21.05 -42.13
C MET A 284 -26.26 19.78 -41.31
N LEU A 285 -25.15 19.18 -41.67
CA LEU A 285 -24.53 18.10 -40.95
C LEU A 285 -23.26 18.69 -40.27
N GLY A 286 -23.25 18.76 -38.95
CA GLY A 286 -22.12 19.30 -38.20
C GLY A 286 -21.54 18.28 -37.25
N LEU A 287 -20.23 18.23 -37.19
CA LEU A 287 -19.48 17.43 -36.18
C LEU A 287 -18.90 18.41 -35.18
N ASN A 288 -19.44 18.43 -33.97
CA ASN A 288 -18.97 19.31 -32.90
C ASN A 288 -18.08 18.49 -31.93
N GLY A 289 -16.81 18.82 -31.86
CA GLY A 289 -15.90 18.36 -30.84
C GLY A 289 -15.97 19.23 -29.59
N VAL A 290 -16.28 18.67 -28.43
CA VAL A 290 -16.15 19.33 -27.14
C VAL A 290 -14.81 18.87 -26.56
N PHE A 291 -13.90 19.80 -26.36
CA PHE A 291 -12.56 19.59 -25.84
C PHE A 291 -12.52 19.92 -24.35
#